data_1b0cf4c0883d6480fec2d92fa949bb3a
#
_entry.id   1b0cf4c0883d6480fec2d92fa949bb3a
#
_cell.length_a   1.000
_cell.length_b   1.000
_cell.length_c   1.000
_cell.angle_alpha   90.00
_cell.angle_beta   90.00
_cell.angle_gamma   90.00
#
_symmetry.space_group_name_H-M   'P 1'
#
loop_
_entity.id
_entity.type
_entity.pdbx_description
1 polymer ?
#
loop_
_entity_poly.entity_id
_entity_poly.type
_entity_poly.pdbx_seq_one_letter_code
_entity_poly.pdbx_strand_id
1 'polypeptide(L)'
;MRILIIGFVVFVIWSFFSTWLYVDVLRHAAKAPVAVQTNPEPTNTVADSLAKIYALMPKDFTIHFDFDKAKFNPDPQLESSLTEFKSWLDKYPESVLLVTGHTDLVGTQEYNQELGLRRAQAVQKYLEAKGIPPDRMIVSSKGEDQPVAGYILPEDRAKNRRTEISIKK
;
A
#
# COMPACT_ATOMS: atom_id res chain seq x y z
N MET A 1 -74.25 34.83 28.00
CA MET A 1 -73.39 33.94 28.78
C MET A 1 -73.27 32.54 28.20
N ARG A 2 -74.33 31.84 27.79
CA ARG A 2 -74.25 30.44 27.25
C ARG A 2 -73.40 30.29 25.98
N ILE A 3 -73.45 31.25 25.06
CA ILE A 3 -72.69 31.18 23.76
C ILE A 3 -71.19 31.33 24.02
N LEU A 4 -70.74 32.18 24.95
CA LEU A 4 -69.32 32.33 25.32
C LEU A 4 -68.76 31.08 25.98
N ILE A 5 -69.57 30.41 26.83
CA ILE A 5 -69.13 29.14 27.45
C ILE A 5 -69.00 28.04 26.42
N ILE A 6 -69.88 27.93 25.45
CA ILE A 6 -69.83 26.95 24.37
C ILE A 6 -68.60 27.22 23.49
N GLY A 7 -68.31 28.47 23.10
CA GLY A 7 -67.14 28.84 22.32
C GLY A 7 -65.80 28.50 23.03
N PHE A 8 -65.76 28.76 24.35
CA PHE A 8 -64.59 28.42 25.15
C PHE A 8 -64.39 26.91 25.25
N VAL A 9 -65.41 26.12 25.44
CA VAL A 9 -65.31 24.65 25.49
C VAL A 9 -64.84 24.10 24.13
N VAL A 10 -65.37 24.57 23.03
CA VAL A 10 -64.94 24.16 21.67
C VAL A 10 -63.50 24.54 21.43
N PHE A 11 -63.08 25.74 21.86
CA PHE A 11 -61.66 26.15 21.70
C PHE A 11 -60.74 25.28 22.53
N VAL A 12 -61.07 24.93 23.74
CA VAL A 12 -60.25 24.03 24.56
C VAL A 12 -60.15 22.65 23.95
N ILE A 13 -61.28 22.07 23.50
CA ILE A 13 -61.26 20.76 22.85
C ILE A 13 -60.41 20.80 21.56
N TRP A 14 -60.53 21.85 20.76
CA TRP A 14 -59.76 22.01 19.52
C TRP A 14 -58.24 22.17 19.81
N SER A 15 -57.87 22.89 20.86
CA SER A 15 -56.50 23.06 21.31
C SER A 15 -55.87 21.73 21.73
N PHE A 16 -56.58 20.91 22.51
CA PHE A 16 -56.13 19.58 22.89
C PHE A 16 -56.01 18.64 21.68
N PHE A 17 -56.96 18.68 20.77
CA PHE A 17 -56.95 17.88 19.56
C PHE A 17 -55.76 18.28 18.62
N SER A 18 -55.56 19.57 18.46
CA SER A 18 -54.43 20.08 17.68
C SER A 18 -53.08 19.68 18.27
N THR A 19 -52.93 19.74 19.60
CA THR A 19 -51.71 19.32 20.29
C THR A 19 -51.48 17.82 20.15
N TRP A 20 -52.54 17.03 20.31
CA TRP A 20 -52.48 15.57 20.15
C TRP A 20 -52.10 15.19 18.70
N LEU A 21 -52.76 15.82 17.72
CA LEU A 21 -52.48 15.59 16.30
C LEU A 21 -51.01 15.90 15.98
N TYR A 22 -50.49 16.99 16.52
CA TYR A 22 -49.08 17.38 16.32
C TYR A 22 -48.11 16.40 16.99
N VAL A 23 -48.36 16.02 18.21
CA VAL A 23 -47.44 15.18 18.99
C VAL A 23 -47.50 13.73 18.55
N ASP A 24 -48.70 13.16 18.44
CA ASP A 24 -48.83 11.72 18.13
C ASP A 24 -48.79 11.38 16.64
N VAL A 25 -49.35 12.22 15.78
CA VAL A 25 -49.44 11.90 14.37
C VAL A 25 -48.28 12.52 13.59
N LEU A 26 -48.09 13.83 13.65
CA LEU A 26 -47.09 14.51 12.83
C LEU A 26 -45.67 14.30 13.32
N ARG A 27 -45.45 14.28 14.61
CA ARG A 27 -44.10 14.06 15.16
C ARG A 27 -43.62 12.61 15.02
N HIS A 28 -44.55 11.65 15.11
CA HIS A 28 -44.22 10.24 14.86
C HIS A 28 -44.04 9.96 13.35
N ALA A 29 -44.83 10.58 12.49
CA ALA A 29 -44.64 10.49 11.03
C ALA A 29 -43.31 11.10 10.57
N ALA A 30 -42.87 12.21 11.21
CA ALA A 30 -41.59 12.84 10.93
C ALA A 30 -40.37 12.05 11.47
N LYS A 31 -40.60 11.11 12.40
CA LYS A 31 -39.56 10.22 12.97
C LYS A 31 -39.55 8.82 12.35
N ALA A 32 -40.38 8.56 11.35
CA ALA A 32 -40.19 7.33 10.57
C ALA A 32 -38.73 7.35 10.06
N PRO A 33 -37.88 6.37 10.44
CA PRO A 33 -36.54 6.31 9.85
C PRO A 33 -36.76 6.20 8.35
N VAL A 34 -36.29 7.21 7.61
CA VAL A 34 -36.06 7.05 6.19
C VAL A 34 -35.12 5.84 6.15
N ALA A 35 -35.64 4.68 5.79
CA ALA A 35 -34.81 3.57 5.38
C ALA A 35 -34.02 4.13 4.18
N VAL A 36 -32.85 4.70 4.48
CA VAL A 36 -31.80 4.85 3.51
C VAL A 36 -31.57 3.41 3.09
N GLN A 37 -32.16 3.03 1.98
CA GLN A 37 -31.68 1.89 1.21
C GLN A 37 -30.24 2.28 0.85
N THR A 38 -29.32 2.00 1.76
CA THR A 38 -27.93 1.80 1.41
C THR A 38 -27.98 0.56 0.52
N ASN A 39 -28.27 0.83 -0.76
CA ASN A 39 -27.79 -0.06 -1.78
C ASN A 39 -26.33 -0.27 -1.43
N PRO A 40 -25.84 -1.46 -1.10
CA PRO A 40 -24.41 -1.69 -0.94
C PRO A 40 -23.84 -1.49 -2.34
N GLU A 41 -23.52 -0.23 -2.64
CA GLU A 41 -22.70 0.10 -3.77
C GLU A 41 -21.40 -0.69 -3.56
N PRO A 42 -20.95 -1.46 -4.55
CA PRO A 42 -19.80 -2.34 -4.39
C PRO A 42 -18.52 -1.52 -4.33
N THR A 43 -18.28 -0.87 -3.20
CA THR A 43 -16.98 -0.24 -2.87
C THR A 43 -15.84 -1.25 -2.76
N ASN A 44 -16.15 -2.55 -2.88
CA ASN A 44 -15.17 -3.63 -2.82
C ASN A 44 -14.51 -3.98 -4.16
N THR A 45 -15.05 -3.54 -5.31
CA THR A 45 -14.54 -4.00 -6.61
C THR A 45 -13.15 -3.46 -6.93
N VAL A 46 -12.82 -2.22 -6.57
CA VAL A 46 -11.50 -1.64 -6.82
C VAL A 46 -10.48 -2.20 -5.82
N ALA A 47 -10.84 -2.26 -4.53
CA ALA A 47 -9.99 -2.82 -3.50
C ALA A 47 -9.71 -4.31 -3.73
N ASP A 48 -10.72 -5.11 -4.09
CA ASP A 48 -10.57 -6.53 -4.43
C ASP A 48 -9.74 -6.73 -5.70
N SER A 49 -9.91 -5.86 -6.70
CA SER A 49 -9.11 -5.90 -7.92
C SER A 49 -7.66 -5.57 -7.65
N LEU A 50 -7.38 -4.54 -6.84
CA LEU A 50 -6.02 -4.18 -6.41
C LEU A 50 -5.40 -5.31 -5.57
N ALA A 51 -6.14 -5.90 -4.63
CA ALA A 51 -5.66 -7.03 -3.84
C ALA A 51 -5.27 -8.23 -4.70
N LYS A 52 -6.06 -8.55 -5.73
CA LYS A 52 -5.73 -9.60 -6.70
C LYS A 52 -4.49 -9.26 -7.53
N ILE A 53 -4.33 -8.00 -7.95
CA ILE A 53 -3.13 -7.54 -8.66
C ILE A 53 -1.91 -7.69 -7.76
N TYR A 54 -1.97 -7.23 -6.50
CA TYR A 54 -0.86 -7.37 -5.55
C TYR A 54 -0.51 -8.82 -5.23
N ALA A 55 -1.50 -9.72 -5.19
CA ALA A 55 -1.28 -11.15 -4.98
C ALA A 55 -0.56 -11.84 -6.16
N LEU A 56 -0.68 -11.28 -7.36
CA LEU A 56 -0.01 -11.77 -8.57
C LEU A 56 1.36 -11.10 -8.81
N MET A 57 1.73 -10.11 -8.01
CA MET A 57 3.00 -9.39 -8.14
C MET A 57 4.16 -10.34 -7.86
N PRO A 58 5.23 -10.32 -8.68
CA PRO A 58 6.46 -11.06 -8.39
C PRO A 58 6.98 -10.71 -6.99
N LYS A 59 7.52 -11.71 -6.32
CA LYS A 59 8.13 -11.53 -4.99
C LYS A 59 9.43 -10.78 -5.11
N ASP A 60 9.73 -9.99 -4.08
CA ASP A 60 11.01 -9.31 -3.96
C ASP A 60 12.15 -10.33 -3.99
N PHE A 61 13.21 -10.01 -4.69
CA PHE A 61 14.41 -10.86 -4.82
C PHE A 61 15.61 -10.19 -4.17
N THR A 62 16.41 -10.98 -3.45
CA THR A 62 17.58 -10.49 -2.72
C THR A 62 18.86 -11.15 -3.26
N ILE A 63 19.86 -10.33 -3.60
CA ILE A 63 21.19 -10.75 -4.02
C ILE A 63 22.17 -10.40 -2.91
N HIS A 64 22.95 -11.38 -2.46
CA HIS A 64 23.97 -11.18 -1.43
C HIS A 64 25.35 -10.92 -2.04
N PHE A 65 26.17 -10.16 -1.29
CA PHE A 65 27.51 -9.76 -1.71
C PHE A 65 28.56 -10.16 -0.67
N ASP A 66 29.73 -10.46 -1.15
CA ASP A 66 30.91 -10.61 -0.31
C ASP A 66 31.27 -9.28 0.38
N PHE A 67 32.08 -9.38 1.41
CA PHE A 67 32.58 -8.20 2.13
C PHE A 67 33.37 -7.29 1.16
N ASP A 68 33.02 -6.01 1.20
CA ASP A 68 33.65 -4.94 0.41
C ASP A 68 33.60 -5.14 -1.11
N LYS A 69 32.69 -5.99 -1.62
CA LYS A 69 32.54 -6.23 -3.06
C LYS A 69 31.19 -5.73 -3.59
N ALA A 70 31.22 -5.27 -4.84
CA ALA A 70 30.04 -4.97 -5.64
C ALA A 70 29.85 -5.96 -6.80
N LYS A 71 30.72 -6.97 -6.93
CA LYS A 71 30.56 -8.06 -7.90
C LYS A 71 29.77 -9.18 -7.24
N PHE A 72 28.81 -9.74 -7.97
CA PHE A 72 28.02 -10.90 -7.54
C PHE A 72 28.07 -11.99 -8.62
N ASN A 73 27.74 -13.20 -8.25
CA ASN A 73 27.52 -14.30 -9.16
C ASN A 73 26.02 -14.56 -9.25
N PRO A 74 25.40 -14.46 -10.44
CA PRO A 74 24.01 -14.78 -10.62
C PRO A 74 23.73 -16.24 -10.27
N ASP A 75 22.69 -16.49 -9.49
CA ASP A 75 22.23 -17.84 -9.23
C ASP A 75 21.02 -18.20 -10.14
N PRO A 76 20.71 -19.50 -10.30
CA PRO A 76 19.57 -19.93 -11.12
C PRO A 76 18.22 -19.37 -10.65
N GLN A 77 18.07 -19.03 -9.37
CA GLN A 77 16.81 -18.45 -8.83
C GLN A 77 16.62 -17.02 -9.34
N LEU A 78 17.70 -16.26 -9.52
CA LEU A 78 17.63 -14.93 -10.12
C LEU A 78 17.08 -15.00 -11.56
N GLU A 79 17.49 -15.97 -12.36
CA GLU A 79 17.00 -16.14 -13.74
C GLU A 79 15.49 -16.42 -13.79
N SER A 80 14.97 -17.24 -12.87
CA SER A 80 13.51 -17.47 -12.78
C SER A 80 12.76 -16.22 -12.37
N SER A 81 13.25 -15.50 -11.34
CA SER A 81 12.65 -14.24 -10.89
C SER A 81 12.68 -13.17 -11.98
N LEU A 82 13.74 -13.12 -12.80
CA LEU A 82 13.83 -12.21 -13.95
C LEU A 82 12.71 -12.44 -14.95
N THR A 83 12.37 -13.69 -15.22
CA THR A 83 11.27 -14.04 -16.13
C THR A 83 9.94 -13.51 -15.59
N GLU A 84 9.71 -13.65 -14.29
CA GLU A 84 8.51 -13.12 -13.62
C GLU A 84 8.48 -11.58 -13.67
N PHE A 85 9.59 -10.90 -13.35
CA PHE A 85 9.69 -9.44 -13.43
C PHE A 85 9.44 -8.92 -14.85
N LYS A 86 10.03 -9.54 -15.88
CA LYS A 86 9.81 -9.15 -17.28
C LYS A 86 8.33 -9.31 -17.67
N SER A 87 7.74 -10.47 -17.38
CA SER A 87 6.33 -10.72 -17.66
C SER A 87 5.41 -9.71 -16.96
N TRP A 88 5.77 -9.30 -15.74
CA TRP A 88 5.05 -8.25 -15.03
C TRP A 88 5.20 -6.88 -15.69
N LEU A 89 6.44 -6.47 -16.01
CA LEU A 89 6.71 -5.20 -16.66
C LEU A 89 6.05 -5.09 -18.04
N ASP A 90 5.98 -6.17 -18.81
CA ASP A 90 5.30 -6.22 -20.10
C ASP A 90 3.78 -6.05 -19.93
N LYS A 91 3.22 -6.66 -18.88
CA LYS A 91 1.78 -6.58 -18.58
C LYS A 91 1.37 -5.23 -17.98
N TYR A 92 2.26 -4.59 -17.22
CA TYR A 92 2.01 -3.33 -16.52
C TYR A 92 3.05 -2.28 -16.92
N PRO A 93 2.81 -1.51 -18.02
CA PRO A 93 3.79 -0.57 -18.57
C PRO A 93 4.22 0.56 -17.60
N GLU A 94 3.36 0.93 -16.64
CA GLU A 94 3.68 1.96 -15.64
C GLU A 94 4.51 1.43 -14.45
N SER A 95 4.69 0.12 -14.33
CA SER A 95 5.48 -0.47 -13.24
C SER A 95 6.96 -0.25 -13.48
N VAL A 96 7.72 -0.03 -12.41
CA VAL A 96 9.18 0.06 -12.42
C VAL A 96 9.77 -0.83 -11.35
N LEU A 97 10.99 -1.33 -11.58
CA LEU A 97 11.77 -2.05 -10.58
C LEU A 97 12.52 -1.07 -9.69
N LEU A 98 12.51 -1.33 -8.40
CA LEU A 98 13.38 -0.70 -7.42
C LEU A 98 14.58 -1.63 -7.20
N VAL A 99 15.78 -1.12 -7.39
CA VAL A 99 17.02 -1.84 -7.16
C VAL A 99 17.77 -1.10 -6.06
N THR A 100 17.69 -1.62 -4.83
CA THR A 100 18.21 -0.94 -3.64
C THR A 100 19.38 -1.69 -3.03
N GLY A 101 20.54 -1.04 -2.95
CA GLY A 101 21.75 -1.60 -2.38
C GLY A 101 21.91 -1.30 -0.89
N HIS A 102 22.40 -2.30 -0.16
CA HIS A 102 22.64 -2.24 1.29
C HIS A 102 24.05 -2.73 1.62
N THR A 103 24.52 -2.31 2.80
CA THR A 103 25.82 -2.72 3.35
C THR A 103 25.64 -3.24 4.78
N ASP A 104 26.71 -3.81 5.34
CA ASP A 104 26.84 -3.95 6.79
C ASP A 104 27.36 -2.63 7.41
N LEU A 105 27.52 -2.61 8.73
CA LEU A 105 27.95 -1.42 9.50
C LEU A 105 29.47 -1.17 9.46
N VAL A 106 30.25 -1.91 8.64
CA VAL A 106 31.69 -1.74 8.61
C VAL A 106 32.07 -0.64 7.63
N GLY A 107 32.69 0.42 8.13
CA GLY A 107 33.10 1.58 7.33
C GLY A 107 32.46 2.89 7.81
N THR A 108 32.58 3.94 7.01
CA THR A 108 31.83 5.18 7.24
C THR A 108 30.50 5.16 6.52
N GLN A 109 29.56 5.97 6.97
CA GLN A 109 28.24 6.05 6.36
C GLN A 109 28.33 6.46 4.87
N GLU A 110 29.19 7.41 4.54
CA GLU A 110 29.41 7.87 3.17
C GLU A 110 29.95 6.73 2.29
N TYR A 111 30.95 6.00 2.79
CA TYR A 111 31.50 4.84 2.10
C TYR A 111 30.44 3.76 1.87
N ASN A 112 29.65 3.45 2.88
CA ASN A 112 28.58 2.46 2.81
C ASN A 112 27.47 2.88 1.85
N GLN A 113 27.16 4.17 1.80
CA GLN A 113 26.19 4.70 0.82
C GLN A 113 26.68 4.53 -0.61
N GLU A 114 27.96 4.82 -0.88
CA GLU A 114 28.57 4.60 -2.21
C GLU A 114 28.69 3.11 -2.55
N LEU A 115 29.09 2.27 -1.61
CA LEU A 115 29.22 0.82 -1.83
C LEU A 115 27.85 0.20 -2.13
N GLY A 116 26.82 0.58 -1.38
CA GLY A 116 25.45 0.16 -1.67
C GLY A 116 25.00 0.58 -3.08
N LEU A 117 25.31 1.81 -3.48
CA LEU A 117 24.99 2.28 -4.84
C LEU A 117 25.74 1.50 -5.92
N ARG A 118 27.04 1.24 -5.74
CA ARG A 118 27.83 0.40 -6.68
C ARG A 118 27.24 -1.01 -6.81
N ARG A 119 26.75 -1.61 -5.73
CA ARG A 119 26.05 -2.91 -5.74
C ARG A 119 24.77 -2.85 -6.56
N ALA A 120 23.94 -1.85 -6.30
CA ALA A 120 22.69 -1.67 -7.03
C ALA A 120 22.93 -1.43 -8.53
N GLN A 121 23.94 -0.62 -8.90
CA GLN A 121 24.35 -0.41 -10.29
C GLN A 121 24.89 -1.67 -10.97
N ALA A 122 25.62 -2.52 -10.24
CA ALA A 122 26.08 -3.80 -10.78
C ALA A 122 24.90 -4.72 -11.12
N VAL A 123 23.88 -4.75 -10.25
CA VAL A 123 22.62 -5.48 -10.52
C VAL A 123 21.88 -4.85 -11.69
N GLN A 124 21.73 -3.53 -11.74
CA GLN A 124 21.09 -2.84 -12.86
C GLN A 124 21.73 -3.25 -14.20
N LYS A 125 23.05 -3.17 -14.31
CA LYS A 125 23.77 -3.58 -15.55
C LYS A 125 23.48 -5.02 -15.94
N TYR A 126 23.37 -5.91 -14.96
CA TYR A 126 23.00 -7.29 -15.21
C TYR A 126 21.58 -7.42 -15.75
N LEU A 127 20.62 -6.71 -15.14
CA LEU A 127 19.22 -6.68 -15.57
C LEU A 127 19.08 -6.10 -17.00
N GLU A 128 19.84 -5.04 -17.31
CA GLU A 128 19.90 -4.45 -18.66
C GLU A 128 20.40 -5.47 -19.68
N ALA A 129 21.48 -6.19 -19.37
CA ALA A 129 22.01 -7.25 -20.24
C ALA A 129 21.01 -8.40 -20.46
N LYS A 130 20.06 -8.58 -19.55
CA LYS A 130 18.96 -9.54 -19.65
C LYS A 130 17.71 -8.97 -20.33
N GLY A 131 17.75 -7.71 -20.78
CA GLY A 131 16.72 -7.08 -21.59
C GLY A 131 15.65 -6.32 -20.79
N ILE A 132 15.94 -5.88 -19.57
CA ILE A 132 15.10 -4.92 -18.84
C ILE A 132 15.64 -3.52 -19.12
N PRO A 133 14.83 -2.60 -19.70
CA PRO A 133 15.30 -1.27 -20.05
C PRO A 133 15.66 -0.43 -18.81
N PRO A 134 16.70 0.43 -18.87
CA PRO A 134 17.15 1.23 -17.71
C PRO A 134 16.11 2.24 -17.21
N ASP A 135 15.26 2.77 -18.08
CA ASP A 135 14.14 3.66 -17.76
C ASP A 135 13.03 2.97 -16.95
N ARG A 136 13.03 1.64 -16.91
CA ARG A 136 12.13 0.82 -16.11
C ARG A 136 12.76 0.41 -14.76
N MET A 137 13.86 1.03 -14.36
CA MET A 137 14.58 0.73 -13.11
C MET A 137 14.90 2.02 -12.35
N ILE A 138 14.65 2.01 -11.04
CA ILE A 138 15.08 3.05 -10.09
C ILE A 138 16.18 2.44 -9.22
N VAL A 139 17.38 2.97 -9.32
CA VAL A 139 18.55 2.51 -8.57
C VAL A 139 18.79 3.42 -7.39
N SER A 140 18.96 2.84 -6.21
CA SER A 140 19.19 3.59 -4.97
C SER A 140 20.10 2.82 -4.01
N SER A 141 20.60 3.52 -3.01
CA SER A 141 21.33 2.94 -1.88
C SER A 141 20.66 3.34 -0.58
N LYS A 142 20.68 2.45 0.37
CA LYS A 142 20.36 2.69 1.78
C LYS A 142 21.59 2.50 2.68
N GLY A 143 22.76 2.18 2.07
CA GLY A 143 23.95 1.93 2.84
C GLY A 143 23.68 0.97 3.99
N GLU A 144 24.03 1.37 5.18
CA GLU A 144 23.85 0.62 6.44
C GLU A 144 22.52 0.93 7.16
N ASP A 145 21.71 1.87 6.67
CA ASP A 145 20.55 2.42 7.40
C ASP A 145 19.38 1.44 7.55
N GLN A 146 19.31 0.38 6.75
CA GLN A 146 18.20 -0.58 6.76
C GLN A 146 18.71 -2.03 6.92
N PRO A 147 19.19 -2.41 8.09
CA PRO A 147 19.63 -3.78 8.35
C PRO A 147 18.45 -4.75 8.47
N VAL A 148 18.65 -5.99 8.02
CA VAL A 148 17.70 -7.11 8.18
C VAL A 148 18.15 -8.13 9.21
N ALA A 149 19.40 -8.01 9.68
CA ALA A 149 19.98 -8.88 10.68
C ALA A 149 20.89 -8.10 11.64
N GLY A 150 21.35 -8.75 12.69
CA GLY A 150 22.27 -8.16 13.66
C GLY A 150 23.60 -7.71 13.05
N TYR A 151 24.44 -7.09 13.87
CA TYR A 151 25.72 -6.54 13.40
C TYR A 151 26.94 -7.27 13.99
N ILE A 152 26.73 -8.05 15.05
CA ILE A 152 27.80 -8.64 15.83
C ILE A 152 28.37 -9.86 15.10
N LEU A 153 27.49 -10.76 14.67
CA LEU A 153 27.88 -12.01 14.05
C LEU A 153 28.25 -11.82 12.57
N PRO A 154 29.33 -12.46 12.07
CA PRO A 154 29.71 -12.37 10.65
C PRO A 154 28.60 -12.80 9.70
N GLU A 155 27.83 -13.83 10.04
CA GLU A 155 26.69 -14.35 9.27
C GLU A 155 25.55 -13.35 9.20
N ASP A 156 25.29 -12.56 10.23
CA ASP A 156 24.28 -11.52 10.20
C ASP A 156 24.74 -10.33 9.37
N ARG A 157 26.00 -9.93 9.47
CA ARG A 157 26.58 -8.93 8.56
C ARG A 157 26.49 -9.37 7.10
N ALA A 158 26.67 -10.65 6.82
CA ALA A 158 26.52 -11.19 5.47
C ALA A 158 25.10 -11.03 4.91
N LYS A 159 24.06 -11.16 5.75
CA LYS A 159 22.66 -10.91 5.36
C LYS A 159 22.40 -9.43 5.04
N ASN A 160 23.10 -8.51 5.75
CA ASN A 160 22.95 -7.07 5.50
C ASN A 160 23.64 -6.64 4.19
N ARG A 161 24.69 -7.32 3.73
CA ARG A 161 25.38 -7.05 2.44
C ARG A 161 24.55 -7.59 1.28
N ARG A 162 23.53 -6.83 0.86
CA ARG A 162 22.57 -7.28 -0.14
C ARG A 162 22.15 -6.18 -1.12
N THR A 163 21.56 -6.57 -2.21
CA THR A 163 20.74 -5.71 -3.07
C THR A 163 19.36 -6.33 -3.21
N GLU A 164 18.35 -5.56 -2.98
CA GLU A 164 16.94 -5.94 -3.13
C GLU A 164 16.40 -5.46 -4.48
N ILE A 165 15.67 -6.34 -5.16
CA ILE A 165 14.92 -6.03 -6.39
C ILE A 165 13.44 -6.20 -6.03
N SER A 166 12.67 -5.14 -6.20
CA SER A 166 11.22 -5.17 -5.95
C SER A 166 10.48 -4.34 -6.99
N ILE A 167 9.17 -4.53 -7.09
CA ILE A 167 8.31 -3.71 -7.95
C ILE A 167 7.81 -2.53 -7.13
N LYS A 168 7.89 -1.33 -7.69
CA LYS A 168 7.32 -0.12 -7.07
C LYS A 168 5.80 -0.28 -6.98
N LYS A 169 5.30 -0.19 -5.76
CA LYS A 169 3.87 -0.20 -5.40
C LYS A 169 3.26 1.18 -5.56
#